data_ac99cead79ee0ae032b4660301970eb6
#
_entry.id   ac99cead79ee0ae032b4660301970eb6
#
_cell.length_a   1.000
_cell.length_b   1.000
_cell.length_c   1.000
_cell.angle_alpha   90.00
_cell.angle_beta   90.00
_cell.angle_gamma   90.00
#
_symmetry.space_group_name_H-M   'P 1'
#
loop_
_entity.id
_entity.type
_entity.pdbx_description
1 polymer ?
#
loop_
_entity_poly.entity_id
_entity_poly.type
_entity_poly.pdbx_seq_one_letter_code
_entity_poly.pdbx_strand_id
1 'polypeptide(L)'
;MDDVRDILERVMNDDFNNYEDGLTYDDCMRLMRSNDVHLMGVVAYELKKRILGDRVTFINNLILNYTNVCITYCKFCAFYRPPRHEEAYTVSIDEAVRRVVRAKSLYNIRQVLIQGGHNPELGIEYYEGLFKGIKDKCDVAIHALSPSEIDMIARVERSSTREVLARLKDAGLDSIPGGGAEILVDEVKDMISPLKIRSEQWLRIMEEAHMLGIPSSATMMYGHVENIEHRALSLMKIIELQRKSKGFIAFIPWNFEPNNTELQAEGMVKYSSGGMQLLKMISVSRIMLYGLIDHIQSSWLTNGVAMAQLALLHGTDDFGGTLYGEEVVTATGARSTTLTQDMIVKAIREVGMVAVERDNLYNNIRVMAE
;
A
#
# COMPACT_ATOMS: atom_id res chain seq x y z
N MET A 1 -26.39 -14.09 -12.88
CA MET A 1 -25.70 -13.61 -11.65
C MET A 1 -24.92 -14.78 -11.13
N ASP A 2 -23.62 -14.68 -11.03
CA ASP A 2 -22.81 -15.77 -10.51
C ASP A 2 -23.13 -15.93 -9.02
N ASP A 3 -23.70 -17.07 -8.65
CA ASP A 3 -23.91 -17.41 -7.25
C ASP A 3 -22.55 -17.68 -6.62
N VAL A 4 -22.25 -16.99 -5.52
CA VAL A 4 -20.96 -17.08 -4.79
C VAL A 4 -21.10 -17.82 -3.47
N ARG A 5 -22.28 -18.32 -3.13
CA ARG A 5 -22.56 -18.93 -1.82
C ARG A 5 -21.69 -20.15 -1.56
N ASP A 6 -21.48 -20.99 -2.57
CA ASP A 6 -20.59 -22.14 -2.47
C ASP A 6 -19.13 -21.77 -2.12
N ILE A 7 -18.64 -20.65 -2.66
CA ILE A 7 -17.31 -20.13 -2.34
C ILE A 7 -17.30 -19.64 -0.89
N LEU A 8 -18.30 -18.86 -0.50
CA LEU A 8 -18.39 -18.29 0.85
C LEU A 8 -18.56 -19.37 1.92
N GLU A 9 -19.39 -20.41 1.67
CA GLU A 9 -19.54 -21.55 2.56
C GLU A 9 -18.25 -22.35 2.69
N ARG A 10 -17.54 -22.59 1.58
CA ARG A 10 -16.23 -23.27 1.57
C ARG A 10 -15.22 -22.53 2.43
N VAL A 11 -15.11 -21.21 2.27
CA VAL A 11 -14.17 -20.39 3.05
C VAL A 11 -14.56 -20.33 4.54
N MET A 12 -15.86 -20.28 4.86
CA MET A 12 -16.34 -20.24 6.25
C MET A 12 -16.16 -21.57 6.99
N ASN A 13 -16.15 -22.69 6.29
CA ASN A 13 -16.05 -24.05 6.86
C ASN A 13 -14.62 -24.58 6.88
N ASP A 14 -13.68 -23.93 6.19
CA ASP A 14 -12.28 -24.36 6.19
C ASP A 14 -11.55 -23.91 7.47
N ASP A 15 -10.84 -24.88 8.10
CA ASP A 15 -9.85 -24.56 9.13
C ASP A 15 -8.58 -24.00 8.49
N PHE A 16 -7.92 -23.04 9.17
CA PHE A 16 -6.69 -22.36 8.73
C PHE A 16 -5.56 -23.27 8.22
N ASN A 17 -5.54 -24.55 8.62
CA ASN A 17 -4.48 -25.49 8.35
C ASN A 17 -4.66 -26.29 7.05
N ASN A 18 -5.81 -26.18 6.36
CA ASN A 18 -6.15 -27.03 5.21
C ASN A 18 -6.29 -26.26 3.88
N TYR A 19 -5.77 -25.03 3.79
CA TYR A 19 -5.88 -24.20 2.59
C TYR A 19 -4.80 -24.56 1.52
N GLU A 20 -4.39 -25.82 1.43
CA GLU A 20 -3.37 -26.24 0.44
C GLU A 20 -3.82 -25.98 -1.01
N ASP A 21 -5.11 -26.09 -1.30
CA ASP A 21 -5.65 -25.83 -2.65
C ASP A 21 -6.16 -24.40 -2.88
N GLY A 22 -6.39 -23.61 -1.82
CA GLY A 22 -6.80 -22.20 -1.84
C GLY A 22 -7.92 -21.84 -2.83
N LEU A 23 -8.35 -20.58 -2.84
CA LEU A 23 -9.26 -20.08 -3.85
C LEU A 23 -8.54 -19.91 -5.20
N THR A 24 -9.26 -20.22 -6.28
CA THR A 24 -8.76 -20.20 -7.65
C THR A 24 -8.98 -18.83 -8.31
N TYR A 25 -8.40 -18.66 -9.50
CA TYR A 25 -8.69 -17.50 -10.35
C TYR A 25 -10.18 -17.41 -10.69
N ASP A 26 -10.83 -18.55 -10.97
CA ASP A 26 -12.28 -18.61 -11.28
C ASP A 26 -13.12 -18.18 -10.07
N ASP A 27 -12.77 -18.59 -8.86
CA ASP A 27 -13.43 -18.12 -7.63
C ASP A 27 -13.29 -16.60 -7.49
N CYS A 28 -12.09 -16.06 -7.71
CA CYS A 28 -11.84 -14.62 -7.69
C CYS A 28 -12.72 -13.89 -8.71
N MET A 29 -12.81 -14.40 -9.93
CA MET A 29 -13.63 -13.82 -10.99
C MET A 29 -15.12 -13.84 -10.64
N ARG A 30 -15.65 -14.93 -10.08
CA ARG A 30 -17.04 -15.03 -9.62
C ARG A 30 -17.32 -14.01 -8.50
N LEU A 31 -16.43 -13.90 -7.49
CA LEU A 31 -16.54 -12.91 -6.43
C LEU A 31 -16.50 -11.47 -6.99
N MET A 32 -15.58 -11.15 -7.89
CA MET A 32 -15.47 -9.83 -8.52
C MET A 32 -16.71 -9.46 -9.35
N ARG A 33 -17.34 -10.41 -10.03
CA ARG A 33 -18.54 -10.20 -10.86
C ARG A 33 -19.83 -10.15 -10.05
N SER A 34 -19.85 -10.74 -8.87
CA SER A 34 -21.04 -10.78 -8.02
C SER A 34 -21.52 -9.38 -7.61
N ASN A 35 -22.84 -9.21 -7.54
CA ASN A 35 -23.47 -8.01 -6.97
C ASN A 35 -23.83 -8.17 -5.48
N ASP A 36 -23.58 -9.34 -4.88
CA ASP A 36 -23.88 -9.63 -3.47
C ASP A 36 -22.78 -9.06 -2.53
N VAL A 37 -22.47 -7.76 -2.71
CA VAL A 37 -21.38 -7.09 -1.97
C VAL A 37 -21.60 -7.15 -0.45
N HIS A 38 -22.85 -7.07 0.00
CA HIS A 38 -23.16 -7.15 1.44
C HIS A 38 -22.95 -8.54 2.00
N LEU A 39 -23.35 -9.60 1.29
CA LEU A 39 -23.08 -10.97 1.74
C LEU A 39 -21.59 -11.26 1.82
N MET A 40 -20.83 -10.87 0.78
CA MET A 40 -19.37 -10.96 0.81
C MET A 40 -18.77 -10.15 1.96
N GLY A 41 -19.32 -8.96 2.24
CA GLY A 41 -18.90 -8.11 3.36
C GLY A 41 -19.09 -8.77 4.71
N VAL A 42 -20.23 -9.40 4.94
CA VAL A 42 -20.52 -10.15 6.19
C VAL A 42 -19.50 -11.28 6.38
N VAL A 43 -19.27 -12.09 5.34
CA VAL A 43 -18.28 -13.18 5.40
C VAL A 43 -16.87 -12.63 5.62
N ALA A 44 -16.47 -11.61 4.89
CA ALA A 44 -15.15 -10.98 5.04
C ALA A 44 -14.94 -10.41 6.45
N TYR A 45 -15.98 -9.80 7.04
CA TYR A 45 -15.94 -9.32 8.41
C TYR A 45 -15.75 -10.47 9.43
N GLU A 46 -16.50 -11.57 9.27
CA GLU A 46 -16.36 -12.75 10.13
C GLU A 46 -14.97 -13.39 10.00
N LEU A 47 -14.41 -13.46 8.79
CA LEU A 47 -13.04 -13.94 8.57
C LEU A 47 -12.01 -13.05 9.29
N LYS A 48 -12.13 -11.72 9.16
CA LYS A 48 -11.30 -10.76 9.90
C LYS A 48 -11.43 -10.98 11.40
N LYS A 49 -12.66 -11.17 11.90
CA LYS A 49 -12.92 -11.36 13.31
C LYS A 49 -12.30 -12.63 13.88
N ARG A 50 -12.25 -13.72 13.10
CA ARG A 50 -11.57 -14.97 13.49
C ARG A 50 -10.07 -14.77 13.69
N ILE A 51 -9.41 -13.95 12.85
CA ILE A 51 -7.96 -13.71 12.92
C ILE A 51 -7.60 -12.71 14.02
N LEU A 52 -8.33 -11.59 14.10
CA LEU A 52 -7.89 -10.38 14.80
C LEU A 52 -8.89 -9.89 15.86
N GLY A 53 -10.06 -10.54 15.96
CA GLY A 53 -11.15 -10.11 16.87
C GLY A 53 -11.71 -8.74 16.46
N ASP A 54 -12.10 -7.95 17.47
CA ASP A 54 -12.67 -6.61 17.27
C ASP A 54 -11.59 -5.50 17.21
N ARG A 55 -10.31 -5.88 17.18
CA ARG A 55 -9.19 -4.93 17.08
C ARG A 55 -9.08 -4.36 15.68
N VAL A 56 -8.77 -3.06 15.62
CA VAL A 56 -8.39 -2.34 14.41
C VAL A 56 -7.11 -1.58 14.69
N THR A 57 -6.10 -1.85 13.89
CA THR A 57 -4.79 -1.22 14.05
C THR A 57 -4.71 0.11 13.32
N PHE A 58 -3.79 0.96 13.76
CA PHE A 58 -3.34 2.17 13.06
C PHE A 58 -1.90 2.48 13.44
N ILE A 59 -1.23 3.32 12.65
CA ILE A 59 0.14 3.74 12.94
C ILE A 59 0.29 5.26 12.89
N ASN A 60 1.03 5.81 13.86
CA ASN A 60 1.51 7.18 13.75
C ASN A 60 2.71 7.22 12.83
N ASN A 61 2.57 7.83 11.64
CA ASN A 61 3.65 7.90 10.68
C ASN A 61 3.77 9.27 10.00
N LEU A 62 4.97 9.52 9.51
CA LEU A 62 5.31 10.63 8.62
C LEU A 62 5.48 10.06 7.20
N ILE A 63 4.99 10.76 6.19
CA ILE A 63 5.40 10.58 4.81
C ILE A 63 6.49 11.59 4.49
N LEU A 64 7.60 11.10 3.95
CA LEU A 64 8.70 11.91 3.46
C LEU A 64 8.84 11.70 1.95
N ASN A 65 8.29 12.63 1.18
CA ASN A 65 8.50 12.67 -0.26
C ASN A 65 9.83 13.38 -0.53
N TYR A 66 10.90 12.61 -0.69
CA TYR A 66 12.28 13.13 -0.76
C TYR A 66 12.59 13.85 -2.07
N THR A 67 11.85 13.57 -3.14
CA THR A 67 11.94 14.26 -4.43
C THR A 67 10.67 14.07 -5.26
N ASN A 68 10.29 15.10 -6.01
CA ASN A 68 9.25 14.98 -7.05
C ASN A 68 9.86 14.84 -8.45
N VAL A 69 11.18 14.91 -8.60
CA VAL A 69 11.85 14.67 -9.88
C VAL A 69 11.65 13.22 -10.32
N CYS A 70 11.03 13.01 -11.48
CA CYS A 70 10.73 11.67 -11.96
C CYS A 70 10.83 11.58 -13.49
N ILE A 71 11.47 10.53 -13.99
CA ILE A 71 11.64 10.25 -15.43
C ILE A 71 10.72 9.14 -15.94
N THR A 72 9.79 8.62 -15.14
CA THR A 72 8.85 7.57 -15.58
C THR A 72 7.53 8.09 -16.12
N TYR A 73 7.22 9.37 -15.89
CA TYR A 73 6.07 10.08 -16.45
C TYR A 73 4.77 9.28 -16.38
N CYS A 74 4.45 8.75 -15.20
CA CYS A 74 3.24 7.96 -15.00
C CYS A 74 2.00 8.83 -15.18
N LYS A 75 1.11 8.48 -16.11
CA LYS A 75 -0.10 9.25 -16.46
C LYS A 75 -1.10 9.41 -15.32
N PHE A 76 -1.01 8.56 -14.30
CA PHE A 76 -1.85 8.63 -13.10
C PHE A 76 -1.28 9.53 -11.99
N CYS A 77 -0.04 10.01 -12.11
CA CYS A 77 0.65 10.71 -11.03
C CYS A 77 0.60 12.23 -11.23
N ALA A 78 -0.09 12.94 -10.34
CA ALA A 78 -0.14 14.40 -10.33
C ALA A 78 1.10 15.04 -9.65
N PHE A 79 1.87 14.25 -8.92
CA PHE A 79 2.97 14.73 -8.07
C PHE A 79 4.28 14.93 -8.82
N TYR A 80 4.59 14.08 -9.80
CA TYR A 80 5.90 14.12 -10.47
C TYR A 80 6.17 15.43 -11.19
N ARG A 81 7.46 15.79 -11.27
CA ARG A 81 7.96 16.86 -12.13
C ARG A 81 9.11 16.32 -12.97
N PRO A 82 9.19 16.68 -14.28
CA PRO A 82 10.36 16.33 -15.07
C PRO A 82 11.62 17.00 -14.52
N PRO A 83 12.83 16.43 -14.77
CA PRO A 83 14.08 17.07 -14.40
C PRO A 83 14.14 18.52 -14.91
N ARG A 84 14.65 19.43 -14.08
CA ARG A 84 14.78 20.88 -14.37
C ARG A 84 13.45 21.66 -14.48
N HIS A 85 12.31 21.05 -14.13
CA HIS A 85 11.07 21.80 -13.94
C HIS A 85 11.23 22.82 -12.80
N GLU A 86 10.59 24.00 -12.90
CA GLU A 86 10.70 25.07 -11.89
C GLU A 86 10.23 24.63 -10.48
N GLU A 87 9.27 23.72 -10.42
CA GLU A 87 8.77 23.15 -9.17
C GLU A 87 9.51 21.85 -8.77
N ALA A 88 10.55 21.45 -9.52
CA ALA A 88 11.31 20.25 -9.18
C ALA A 88 12.13 20.46 -7.90
N TYR A 89 12.12 19.47 -7.00
CA TYR A 89 12.90 19.52 -5.79
C TYR A 89 13.51 18.17 -5.44
N THR A 90 14.57 18.24 -4.65
CA THR A 90 15.15 17.12 -3.91
C THR A 90 15.52 17.60 -2.52
N VAL A 91 15.02 16.92 -1.50
CA VAL A 91 15.28 17.24 -0.10
C VAL A 91 16.69 16.79 0.27
N SER A 92 17.49 17.66 0.89
CA SER A 92 18.81 17.27 1.39
C SER A 92 18.67 16.26 2.56
N ILE A 93 19.68 15.43 2.76
CA ILE A 93 19.73 14.46 3.87
C ILE A 93 19.48 15.15 5.21
N ASP A 94 20.19 16.26 5.48
CA ASP A 94 20.04 17.02 6.72
C ASP A 94 18.63 17.54 6.94
N GLU A 95 17.98 18.05 5.89
CA GLU A 95 16.60 18.54 6.01
C GLU A 95 15.62 17.39 6.22
N ALA A 96 15.80 16.27 5.52
CA ALA A 96 14.97 15.08 5.69
C ALA A 96 15.06 14.54 7.13
N VAL A 97 16.28 14.42 7.67
CA VAL A 97 16.51 14.00 9.05
C VAL A 97 15.87 14.99 10.04
N ARG A 98 16.03 16.31 9.84
CA ARG A 98 15.37 17.32 10.70
C ARG A 98 13.84 17.16 10.68
N ARG A 99 13.20 16.91 9.52
CA ARG A 99 11.75 16.70 9.43
C ARG A 99 11.32 15.47 10.23
N VAL A 100 12.05 14.36 10.14
CA VAL A 100 11.75 13.12 10.89
C VAL A 100 11.91 13.35 12.40
N VAL A 101 13.01 13.95 12.85
CA VAL A 101 13.25 14.29 14.28
C VAL A 101 12.12 15.18 14.82
N ARG A 102 11.74 16.21 14.07
CA ARG A 102 10.64 17.08 14.44
C ARG A 102 9.32 16.35 14.55
N ALA A 103 8.98 15.49 13.57
CA ALA A 103 7.75 14.71 13.59
C ALA A 103 7.75 13.71 14.76
N LYS A 104 8.89 13.08 15.07
CA LYS A 104 9.04 12.22 16.25
C LYS A 104 8.73 12.97 17.54
N SER A 105 9.28 14.18 17.69
CA SER A 105 9.07 15.02 18.87
C SER A 105 7.63 15.50 19.02
N LEU A 106 6.98 15.90 17.92
CA LEU A 106 5.63 16.48 17.94
C LEU A 106 4.51 15.44 17.98
N TYR A 107 4.66 14.34 17.25
CA TYR A 107 3.59 13.37 16.99
C TYR A 107 3.91 11.97 17.48
N ASN A 108 5.10 11.75 18.05
CA ASN A 108 5.59 10.44 18.48
C ASN A 108 5.44 9.37 17.38
N ILE A 109 5.84 9.71 16.16
CA ILE A 109 5.74 8.78 15.03
C ILE A 109 6.51 7.49 15.30
N ARG A 110 6.00 6.37 14.77
CA ARG A 110 6.61 5.04 14.84
C ARG A 110 7.34 4.66 13.56
N GLN A 111 6.92 5.27 12.46
CA GLN A 111 7.38 4.92 11.12
C GLN A 111 7.56 6.21 10.30
N VAL A 112 8.56 6.22 9.45
CA VAL A 112 8.63 7.13 8.32
C VAL A 112 8.45 6.35 7.02
N LEU A 113 7.44 6.73 6.23
CA LEU A 113 7.22 6.22 4.88
C LEU A 113 7.97 7.15 3.91
N ILE A 114 9.01 6.62 3.26
CA ILE A 114 9.87 7.39 2.36
C ILE A 114 9.63 6.94 0.93
N GLN A 115 9.05 7.80 0.12
CA GLN A 115 8.78 7.57 -1.30
C GLN A 115 9.01 8.85 -2.09
N GLY A 116 9.46 8.72 -3.34
CA GLY A 116 9.67 9.85 -4.23
C GLY A 116 9.63 9.50 -5.70
N GLY A 117 10.03 10.46 -6.52
CA GLY A 117 10.19 10.27 -7.95
C GLY A 117 11.45 9.46 -8.29
N HIS A 118 11.49 8.93 -9.49
CA HIS A 118 12.68 8.26 -10.06
C HIS A 118 13.67 9.32 -10.56
N ASN A 119 14.44 9.86 -9.62
CA ASN A 119 15.45 10.88 -9.92
C ASN A 119 16.78 10.23 -10.33
N PRO A 120 17.24 10.39 -11.59
CA PRO A 120 18.45 9.75 -12.07
C PRO A 120 19.75 10.35 -11.49
N GLU A 121 19.66 11.47 -10.80
CA GLU A 121 20.81 12.13 -10.16
C GLU A 121 21.10 11.60 -8.75
N LEU A 122 20.21 10.77 -8.18
CA LEU A 122 20.37 10.21 -6.84
C LEU A 122 20.97 8.79 -6.89
N GLY A 123 22.22 8.66 -6.52
CA GLY A 123 22.89 7.38 -6.29
C GLY A 123 22.52 6.78 -4.92
N ILE A 124 22.92 5.53 -4.70
CA ILE A 124 22.62 4.79 -3.46
C ILE A 124 23.15 5.47 -2.22
N GLU A 125 24.25 6.22 -2.30
CA GLU A 125 24.85 6.96 -1.17
C GLU A 125 23.89 7.97 -0.55
N TYR A 126 23.01 8.58 -1.37
CA TYR A 126 21.96 9.45 -0.85
C TYR A 126 21.01 8.68 0.08
N TYR A 127 20.54 7.52 -0.33
CA TYR A 127 19.60 6.71 0.45
C TYR A 127 20.25 6.10 1.70
N GLU A 128 21.47 5.61 1.57
CA GLU A 128 22.24 5.11 2.72
C GLU A 128 22.50 6.23 3.75
N GLY A 129 22.89 7.40 3.28
CA GLY A 129 23.11 8.56 4.15
C GLY A 129 21.83 9.01 4.83
N LEU A 130 20.70 9.01 4.10
CA LEU A 130 19.40 9.34 4.64
C LEU A 130 18.95 8.35 5.73
N PHE A 131 19.05 7.04 5.47
CA PHE A 131 18.60 6.00 6.41
C PHE A 131 19.50 5.99 7.67
N LYS A 132 20.81 5.99 7.50
CA LYS A 132 21.77 6.10 8.63
C LYS A 132 21.53 7.37 9.45
N GLY A 133 21.37 8.52 8.77
CA GLY A 133 21.11 9.79 9.44
C GLY A 133 19.81 9.81 10.26
N ILE A 134 18.74 9.12 9.79
CA ILE A 134 17.50 8.95 10.54
C ILE A 134 17.73 8.02 11.74
N LYS A 135 18.30 6.83 11.51
CA LYS A 135 18.56 5.83 12.58
C LYS A 135 19.44 6.36 13.69
N ASP A 136 20.43 7.18 13.37
CA ASP A 136 21.33 7.79 14.35
C ASP A 136 20.63 8.80 15.27
N LYS A 137 19.50 9.40 14.82
CA LYS A 137 18.82 10.47 15.54
C LYS A 137 17.47 10.07 16.12
N CYS A 138 16.82 9.04 15.57
CA CYS A 138 15.45 8.66 15.92
C CYS A 138 15.27 7.16 15.95
N ASP A 139 14.60 6.69 17.00
CA ASP A 139 14.01 5.35 17.01
C ASP A 139 12.68 5.36 16.27
N VAL A 140 12.75 5.20 14.93
CA VAL A 140 11.60 5.05 14.02
C VAL A 140 11.91 3.97 12.99
N ALA A 141 10.88 3.25 12.59
CA ALA A 141 11.00 2.31 11.47
C ALA A 141 11.06 3.07 10.13
N ILE A 142 11.92 2.60 9.24
CA ILE A 142 12.04 3.10 7.85
C ILE A 142 11.31 2.14 6.93
N HIS A 143 10.14 2.56 6.45
CA HIS A 143 9.35 1.91 5.42
C HIS A 143 9.54 2.66 4.12
N ALA A 144 10.40 2.17 3.23
CA ALA A 144 10.92 3.03 2.17
C ALA A 144 11.08 2.34 0.84
N LEU A 145 10.99 3.14 -0.21
CA LEU A 145 11.33 2.83 -1.60
C LEU A 145 10.50 1.69 -2.20
N SER A 146 9.75 1.99 -3.23
CA SER A 146 9.06 0.97 -4.01
C SER A 146 10.04 0.10 -4.81
N PRO A 147 9.65 -1.09 -5.29
CA PRO A 147 10.47 -1.87 -6.21
C PRO A 147 10.92 -1.10 -7.46
N SER A 148 10.09 -0.16 -7.92
CA SER A 148 10.45 0.71 -9.04
C SER A 148 11.58 1.68 -8.73
N GLU A 149 11.62 2.22 -7.50
CA GLU A 149 12.72 3.07 -7.03
C GLU A 149 14.00 2.26 -6.83
N ILE A 150 13.88 1.04 -6.30
CA ILE A 150 15.01 0.09 -6.13
C ILE A 150 15.61 -0.26 -7.51
N ASP A 151 14.79 -0.53 -8.52
CA ASP A 151 15.25 -0.77 -9.89
C ASP A 151 15.96 0.47 -10.46
N MET A 152 15.44 1.68 -10.20
CA MET A 152 16.07 2.91 -10.64
C MET A 152 17.46 3.10 -10.01
N ILE A 153 17.59 2.88 -8.69
CA ILE A 153 18.88 2.93 -8.00
C ILE A 153 19.84 1.90 -8.59
N ALA A 154 19.39 0.67 -8.81
CA ALA A 154 20.21 -0.38 -9.41
C ALA A 154 20.74 -0.01 -10.81
N ARG A 155 19.92 0.66 -11.62
CA ARG A 155 20.34 1.18 -12.95
C ARG A 155 21.37 2.30 -12.83
N VAL A 156 21.18 3.24 -11.90
CA VAL A 156 22.15 4.34 -11.66
C VAL A 156 23.49 3.77 -11.21
N GLU A 157 23.48 2.82 -10.28
CA GLU A 157 24.68 2.18 -9.73
C GLU A 157 25.30 1.11 -10.67
N ARG A 158 24.62 0.71 -11.74
CA ARG A 158 25.00 -0.44 -12.58
C ARG A 158 25.19 -1.72 -11.77
N SER A 159 24.34 -1.92 -10.77
CA SER A 159 24.35 -3.03 -9.82
C SER A 159 23.06 -3.85 -9.94
N SER A 160 23.00 -4.98 -9.24
CA SER A 160 21.76 -5.76 -9.14
C SER A 160 20.80 -5.18 -8.10
N THR A 161 19.49 -5.38 -8.29
CA THR A 161 18.46 -5.00 -7.31
C THR A 161 18.70 -5.68 -5.96
N ARG A 162 19.20 -6.92 -5.95
CA ARG A 162 19.55 -7.66 -4.73
C ARG A 162 20.68 -6.99 -3.95
N GLU A 163 21.73 -6.51 -4.62
CA GLU A 163 22.83 -5.77 -3.97
C GLU A 163 22.36 -4.44 -3.41
N VAL A 164 21.53 -3.70 -4.16
CA VAL A 164 20.91 -2.46 -3.68
C VAL A 164 20.10 -2.73 -2.42
N LEU A 165 19.23 -3.75 -2.42
CA LEU A 165 18.43 -4.14 -1.26
C LEU A 165 19.30 -4.51 -0.05
N ALA A 166 20.38 -5.25 -0.24
CA ALA A 166 21.30 -5.63 0.84
C ALA A 166 21.95 -4.38 1.47
N ARG A 167 22.47 -3.46 0.65
CA ARG A 167 23.06 -2.20 1.10
C ARG A 167 22.07 -1.31 1.86
N LEU A 168 20.84 -1.19 1.34
CA LEU A 168 19.78 -0.42 1.99
C LEU A 168 19.36 -1.04 3.33
N LYS A 169 19.30 -2.37 3.42
CA LYS A 169 19.05 -3.08 4.68
C LYS A 169 20.14 -2.78 5.70
N ASP A 170 21.41 -2.86 5.31
CA ASP A 170 22.54 -2.55 6.16
C ASP A 170 22.56 -1.05 6.61
N ALA A 171 21.97 -0.18 5.79
CA ALA A 171 21.80 1.23 6.12
C ALA A 171 20.60 1.53 7.05
N GLY A 172 19.72 0.53 7.29
CA GLY A 172 18.60 0.67 8.23
C GLY A 172 17.21 0.60 7.61
N LEU A 173 17.05 0.10 6.36
CA LEU A 173 15.74 -0.17 5.78
C LEU A 173 15.05 -1.32 6.55
N ASP A 174 13.86 -1.05 7.10
CA ASP A 174 13.10 -2.06 7.87
C ASP A 174 12.05 -2.80 7.02
N SER A 175 11.46 -2.14 6.03
CA SER A 175 10.43 -2.74 5.16
C SER A 175 10.21 -1.92 3.88
N ILE A 176 9.53 -2.52 2.90
CA ILE A 176 9.28 -1.92 1.58
C ILE A 176 7.78 -1.75 1.34
N PRO A 177 7.30 -0.54 0.93
CA PRO A 177 5.92 -0.35 0.47
C PRO A 177 5.69 -1.00 -0.89
N GLY A 178 4.45 -1.46 -1.12
CA GLY A 178 4.03 -2.12 -2.35
C GLY A 178 3.86 -1.20 -3.57
N GLY A 179 4.23 0.07 -3.47
CA GLY A 179 4.12 1.03 -4.56
C GLY A 179 4.77 0.54 -5.86
N GLY A 180 4.32 1.03 -6.99
CA GLY A 180 4.80 0.58 -8.29
C GLY A 180 4.12 -0.68 -8.83
N ALA A 181 3.31 -1.38 -8.02
CA ALA A 181 2.45 -2.47 -8.49
C ALA A 181 1.34 -1.94 -9.40
N GLU A 182 0.61 -0.94 -8.95
CA GLU A 182 -0.66 -0.46 -9.48
C GLU A 182 -1.57 -1.66 -9.81
N ILE A 183 -1.56 -2.13 -11.04
CA ILE A 183 -2.11 -3.42 -11.51
C ILE A 183 -0.96 -4.22 -12.12
N LEU A 184 -0.74 -5.46 -11.65
CA LEU A 184 0.34 -6.34 -12.11
C LEU A 184 -0.02 -7.05 -13.43
N VAL A 185 -0.50 -6.28 -14.40
CA VAL A 185 -0.81 -6.70 -15.77
C VAL A 185 -0.16 -5.71 -16.73
N ASP A 186 0.74 -6.19 -17.57
CA ASP A 186 1.58 -5.33 -18.39
C ASP A 186 0.81 -4.53 -19.44
N GLU A 187 -0.29 -5.05 -19.97
CA GLU A 187 -1.19 -4.31 -20.85
C GLU A 187 -1.71 -3.02 -20.18
N VAL A 188 -2.08 -3.10 -18.90
CA VAL A 188 -2.51 -1.92 -18.12
C VAL A 188 -1.34 -1.01 -17.85
N LYS A 189 -0.17 -1.55 -17.48
CA LYS A 189 1.04 -0.76 -17.23
C LYS A 189 1.48 0.04 -18.47
N ASP A 190 1.35 -0.53 -19.66
CA ASP A 190 1.65 0.15 -20.91
C ASP A 190 0.76 1.38 -21.15
N MET A 191 -0.50 1.34 -20.68
CA MET A 191 -1.42 2.47 -20.80
C MET A 191 -1.15 3.58 -19.77
N ILE A 192 -0.78 3.22 -18.53
CA ILE A 192 -0.72 4.19 -17.42
C ILE A 192 0.70 4.59 -17.01
N SER A 193 1.71 3.76 -17.28
CA SER A 193 3.10 3.97 -16.83
C SER A 193 4.11 3.19 -17.67
N PRO A 194 4.22 3.43 -19.00
CA PRO A 194 4.99 2.60 -19.93
C PRO A 194 6.50 2.58 -19.64
N LEU A 195 7.03 3.57 -18.94
CA LEU A 195 8.45 3.68 -18.58
C LEU A 195 8.78 3.09 -17.21
N LYS A 196 7.77 2.56 -16.50
CA LYS A 196 7.94 1.92 -15.20
C LYS A 196 8.28 0.43 -15.36
N ILE A 197 8.77 -0.21 -14.30
CA ILE A 197 9.08 -1.64 -14.33
C ILE A 197 7.86 -2.51 -14.66
N ARG A 198 8.10 -3.65 -15.31
CA ARG A 198 7.09 -4.65 -15.65
C ARG A 198 6.61 -5.42 -14.41
N SER A 199 5.50 -6.10 -14.54
CA SER A 199 4.88 -6.88 -13.46
C SER A 199 5.81 -7.95 -12.92
N GLU A 200 6.47 -8.72 -13.78
CA GLU A 200 7.42 -9.77 -13.39
C GLU A 200 8.64 -9.18 -12.66
N GLN A 201 9.14 -8.03 -13.10
CA GLN A 201 10.26 -7.36 -12.47
C GLN A 201 9.89 -6.86 -11.06
N TRP A 202 8.69 -6.32 -10.87
CA TRP A 202 8.17 -5.93 -9.57
C TRP A 202 8.11 -7.13 -8.61
N LEU A 203 7.53 -8.26 -9.08
CA LEU A 203 7.42 -9.49 -8.30
C LEU A 203 8.80 -10.05 -7.91
N ARG A 204 9.74 -10.06 -8.85
CA ARG A 204 11.13 -10.50 -8.58
C ARG A 204 11.82 -9.65 -7.53
N ILE A 205 11.71 -8.33 -7.58
CA ILE A 205 12.34 -7.44 -6.59
C ILE A 205 11.72 -7.64 -5.20
N MET A 206 10.39 -7.84 -5.12
CA MET A 206 9.74 -8.19 -3.86
C MET A 206 10.22 -9.55 -3.33
N GLU A 207 10.36 -10.54 -4.19
CA GLU A 207 10.92 -11.84 -3.80
C GLU A 207 12.35 -11.70 -3.27
N GLU A 208 13.22 -10.95 -3.96
CA GLU A 208 14.60 -10.67 -3.53
C GLU A 208 14.62 -10.00 -2.14
N ALA A 209 13.71 -9.05 -1.89
CA ALA A 209 13.56 -8.39 -0.58
C ALA A 209 13.14 -9.40 0.50
N HIS A 210 12.13 -10.22 0.23
CA HIS A 210 11.66 -11.26 1.17
C HIS A 210 12.76 -12.27 1.50
N MET A 211 13.54 -12.71 0.49
CA MET A 211 14.67 -13.61 0.69
C MET A 211 15.81 -12.99 1.52
N LEU A 212 15.94 -11.68 1.52
CA LEU A 212 16.85 -10.94 2.39
C LEU A 212 16.25 -10.67 3.78
N GLY A 213 15.03 -11.13 4.05
CA GLY A 213 14.31 -10.88 5.32
C GLY A 213 13.86 -9.43 5.47
N ILE A 214 13.58 -8.73 4.37
CA ILE A 214 12.95 -7.42 4.34
C ILE A 214 11.48 -7.63 4.04
N PRO A 215 10.56 -7.46 5.01
CA PRO A 215 9.13 -7.60 4.78
C PRO A 215 8.61 -6.44 3.94
N SER A 216 7.44 -6.64 3.33
CA SER A 216 6.82 -5.60 2.50
C SER A 216 5.31 -5.58 2.62
N SER A 217 4.68 -4.49 2.17
CA SER A 217 3.26 -4.51 1.85
C SER A 217 3.04 -4.84 0.37
N ALA A 218 1.86 -5.34 0.02
CA ALA A 218 1.39 -5.41 -1.35
C ALA A 218 0.31 -4.35 -1.57
N THR A 219 0.25 -3.75 -2.75
CA THR A 219 -0.75 -2.73 -3.08
C THR A 219 -1.45 -3.04 -4.40
N MET A 220 -2.67 -2.54 -4.54
CA MET A 220 -3.40 -2.51 -5.80
C MET A 220 -4.09 -1.15 -5.95
N MET A 221 -3.79 -0.43 -7.03
CA MET A 221 -4.56 0.75 -7.44
C MET A 221 -5.63 0.32 -8.44
N TYR A 222 -6.89 0.63 -8.16
CA TYR A 222 -8.02 0.27 -9.04
C TYR A 222 -8.89 1.50 -9.33
N GLY A 223 -9.79 1.36 -10.34
CA GLY A 223 -10.72 2.42 -10.72
C GLY A 223 -10.15 3.40 -11.74
N HIS A 224 -9.19 2.94 -12.55
CA HIS A 224 -8.65 3.69 -13.68
C HIS A 224 -9.05 3.06 -15.02
N VAL A 225 -8.12 2.45 -15.77
CA VAL A 225 -8.38 1.86 -17.10
C VAL A 225 -8.45 0.33 -17.07
N GLU A 226 -8.19 -0.26 -15.92
CA GLU A 226 -8.24 -1.71 -15.73
C GLU A 226 -9.69 -2.23 -15.73
N ASN A 227 -9.82 -3.53 -15.96
CA ASN A 227 -11.08 -4.27 -15.82
C ASN A 227 -11.03 -5.27 -14.66
N ILE A 228 -12.10 -6.04 -14.48
CA ILE A 228 -12.24 -7.04 -13.41
C ILE A 228 -11.19 -8.15 -13.55
N GLU A 229 -10.96 -8.62 -14.78
CA GLU A 229 -9.98 -9.65 -15.10
C GLU A 229 -8.56 -9.22 -14.69
N HIS A 230 -8.21 -7.96 -14.96
CA HIS A 230 -6.91 -7.39 -14.59
C HIS A 230 -6.71 -7.34 -13.06
N ARG A 231 -7.77 -7.00 -12.30
CA ARG A 231 -7.74 -7.01 -10.83
C ARG A 231 -7.53 -8.43 -10.30
N ALA A 232 -8.28 -9.40 -10.83
CA ALA A 232 -8.17 -10.79 -10.44
C ALA A 232 -6.78 -11.36 -10.74
N LEU A 233 -6.24 -11.14 -11.95
CA LEU A 233 -4.88 -11.55 -12.32
C LEU A 233 -3.82 -10.93 -11.41
N SER A 234 -3.96 -9.65 -11.09
CA SER A 234 -3.04 -8.95 -10.20
C SER A 234 -3.07 -9.54 -8.78
N LEU A 235 -4.27 -9.83 -8.25
CA LEU A 235 -4.42 -10.43 -6.93
C LEU A 235 -3.84 -11.85 -6.89
N MET A 236 -4.06 -12.66 -7.92
CA MET A 236 -3.48 -14.01 -8.01
C MET A 236 -1.95 -14.00 -8.01
N LYS A 237 -1.31 -13.05 -8.72
CA LYS A 237 0.16 -12.91 -8.70
C LYS A 237 0.70 -12.58 -7.30
N ILE A 238 -0.01 -11.73 -6.54
CA ILE A 238 0.33 -11.44 -5.14
C ILE A 238 0.20 -12.69 -4.28
N ILE A 239 -0.88 -13.47 -4.46
CA ILE A 239 -1.12 -14.73 -3.75
C ILE A 239 -0.01 -15.73 -4.05
N GLU A 240 0.36 -15.91 -5.32
CA GLU A 240 1.42 -16.82 -5.75
C GLU A 240 2.78 -16.46 -5.11
N LEU A 241 3.14 -15.17 -5.13
CA LEU A 241 4.35 -14.71 -4.49
C LEU A 241 4.30 -14.88 -2.97
N GLN A 242 3.16 -14.58 -2.33
CA GLN A 242 3.00 -14.78 -0.88
C GLN A 242 3.16 -16.25 -0.48
N ARG A 243 2.58 -17.18 -1.22
CA ARG A 243 2.75 -18.61 -0.99
C ARG A 243 4.23 -19.03 -1.05
N LYS A 244 5.00 -18.45 -1.98
CA LYS A 244 6.40 -18.73 -2.20
C LYS A 244 7.31 -18.12 -1.14
N SER A 245 7.13 -16.83 -0.84
CA SER A 245 8.10 -16.04 -0.07
C SER A 245 7.64 -15.67 1.34
N LYS A 246 6.31 -15.64 1.59
CA LYS A 246 5.68 -15.29 2.89
C LYS A 246 6.10 -13.92 3.43
N GLY A 247 6.52 -12.99 2.58
CA GLY A 247 7.09 -11.71 2.98
C GLY A 247 6.13 -10.52 2.96
N PHE A 248 4.93 -10.66 2.37
CA PHE A 248 3.91 -9.62 2.46
C PHE A 248 3.24 -9.64 3.83
N ILE A 249 3.34 -8.52 4.55
CA ILE A 249 2.74 -8.35 5.89
C ILE A 249 1.38 -7.66 5.83
N ALA A 250 1.05 -6.96 4.74
CA ALA A 250 -0.25 -6.32 4.56
C ALA A 250 -0.60 -6.17 3.09
N PHE A 251 -1.90 -6.07 2.80
CA PHE A 251 -2.44 -5.72 1.50
C PHE A 251 -3.20 -4.39 1.57
N ILE A 252 -2.95 -3.48 0.62
CA ILE A 252 -3.50 -2.13 0.59
C ILE A 252 -4.16 -1.87 -0.77
N PRO A 253 -5.46 -2.19 -0.94
CA PRO A 253 -6.20 -1.78 -2.13
C PRO A 253 -6.62 -0.31 -1.98
N TRP A 254 -6.40 0.51 -3.01
CA TRP A 254 -6.78 1.92 -3.01
C TRP A 254 -7.30 2.35 -4.37
N ASN A 255 -8.29 3.24 -4.38
CA ASN A 255 -8.86 3.75 -5.61
C ASN A 255 -8.02 4.88 -6.19
N PHE A 256 -8.01 4.95 -7.51
CA PHE A 256 -7.36 6.01 -8.25
C PHE A 256 -8.07 7.35 -8.06
N GLU A 257 -7.27 8.42 -7.81
CA GLU A 257 -7.73 9.82 -7.78
C GLU A 257 -7.36 10.51 -9.09
N PRO A 258 -8.34 10.79 -9.98
CA PRO A 258 -8.06 11.23 -11.34
C PRO A 258 -7.66 12.70 -11.45
N ASN A 259 -8.00 13.55 -10.48
CA ASN A 259 -7.83 14.99 -10.61
C ASN A 259 -6.34 15.39 -10.81
N ASN A 260 -6.12 16.34 -11.69
CA ASN A 260 -4.80 16.85 -12.06
C ASN A 260 -3.85 15.80 -12.67
N THR A 261 -4.38 14.69 -13.17
CA THR A 261 -3.60 13.64 -13.83
C THR A 261 -3.73 13.68 -15.34
N GLU A 262 -2.74 13.14 -16.06
CA GLU A 262 -2.79 13.01 -17.51
C GLU A 262 -3.93 12.09 -17.98
N LEU A 263 -4.22 10.99 -17.23
CA LEU A 263 -5.36 10.12 -17.51
C LEU A 263 -6.70 10.86 -17.51
N GLN A 264 -6.88 11.83 -16.60
CA GLN A 264 -8.06 12.69 -16.61
C GLN A 264 -8.04 13.67 -17.80
N ALA A 265 -6.91 14.32 -18.05
CA ALA A 265 -6.76 15.28 -19.14
C ALA A 265 -6.99 14.64 -20.52
N GLU A 266 -6.56 13.40 -20.71
CA GLU A 266 -6.82 12.60 -21.93
C GLU A 266 -8.27 12.06 -21.99
N GLY A 267 -9.07 12.25 -20.95
CA GLY A 267 -10.46 11.77 -20.89
C GLY A 267 -10.61 10.25 -20.69
N MET A 268 -9.52 9.56 -20.36
CA MET A 268 -9.54 8.11 -20.11
C MET A 268 -10.25 7.77 -18.80
N VAL A 269 -10.11 8.61 -17.77
CA VAL A 269 -10.80 8.46 -16.48
C VAL A 269 -11.36 9.81 -16.05
N LYS A 270 -12.67 9.88 -15.83
CA LYS A 270 -13.33 11.15 -15.47
C LYS A 270 -13.59 11.32 -13.97
N TYR A 271 -13.87 10.22 -13.28
CA TYR A 271 -14.29 10.22 -11.88
C TYR A 271 -13.61 9.09 -11.12
N SER A 272 -13.38 9.30 -9.82
CA SER A 272 -12.95 8.23 -8.92
C SER A 272 -13.97 7.10 -8.87
N SER A 273 -13.54 5.90 -8.52
CA SER A 273 -14.43 4.77 -8.33
C SER A 273 -15.36 4.99 -7.12
N GLY A 274 -16.60 4.50 -7.21
CA GLY A 274 -17.57 4.66 -6.13
C GLY A 274 -17.31 3.76 -4.92
N GLY A 275 -17.92 4.10 -3.77
CA GLY A 275 -17.76 3.37 -2.51
C GLY A 275 -18.11 1.90 -2.58
N MET A 276 -19.09 1.50 -3.41
CA MET A 276 -19.43 0.08 -3.62
C MET A 276 -18.29 -0.71 -4.24
N GLN A 277 -17.47 -0.09 -5.08
CA GLN A 277 -16.27 -0.74 -5.61
C GLN A 277 -15.21 -0.95 -4.51
N LEU A 278 -15.03 0.01 -3.62
CA LEU A 278 -14.16 -0.16 -2.45
C LEU A 278 -14.62 -1.36 -1.61
N LEU A 279 -15.89 -1.37 -1.20
CA LEU A 279 -16.42 -2.44 -0.35
C LEU A 279 -16.29 -3.82 -1.00
N LYS A 280 -16.54 -3.91 -2.32
CA LYS A 280 -16.32 -5.13 -3.10
C LYS A 280 -14.84 -5.53 -3.09
N MET A 281 -13.92 -4.61 -3.41
CA MET A 281 -12.48 -4.91 -3.44
C MET A 281 -11.96 -5.37 -2.08
N ILE A 282 -12.38 -4.72 -1.00
CA ILE A 282 -12.02 -5.11 0.37
C ILE A 282 -12.54 -6.53 0.68
N SER A 283 -13.85 -6.78 0.45
CA SER A 283 -14.45 -8.09 0.76
C SER A 283 -13.79 -9.22 -0.04
N VAL A 284 -13.60 -9.02 -1.34
CA VAL A 284 -12.92 -10.00 -2.19
C VAL A 284 -11.47 -10.20 -1.75
N SER A 285 -10.75 -9.12 -1.43
CA SER A 285 -9.36 -9.23 -0.95
C SER A 285 -9.27 -10.01 0.36
N ARG A 286 -10.16 -9.75 1.33
CA ARG A 286 -10.20 -10.50 2.60
C ARG A 286 -10.45 -11.99 2.37
N ILE A 287 -11.42 -12.32 1.51
CA ILE A 287 -11.78 -13.70 1.19
C ILE A 287 -10.61 -14.41 0.50
N MET A 288 -10.03 -13.79 -0.52
CA MET A 288 -8.94 -14.39 -1.32
C MET A 288 -7.60 -14.50 -0.57
N LEU A 289 -7.33 -13.57 0.36
CA LEU A 289 -6.07 -13.49 1.10
C LEU A 289 -6.15 -14.14 2.50
N TYR A 290 -7.31 -14.69 2.87
CA TYR A 290 -7.51 -15.32 4.18
C TYR A 290 -6.49 -16.46 4.40
N GLY A 291 -5.79 -16.42 5.54
CA GLY A 291 -4.72 -17.36 5.86
C GLY A 291 -3.39 -17.15 5.11
N LEU A 292 -3.30 -16.11 4.28
CA LEU A 292 -2.08 -15.76 3.52
C LEU A 292 -1.53 -14.38 3.91
N ILE A 293 -2.38 -13.36 3.94
CA ILE A 293 -2.05 -12.00 4.36
C ILE A 293 -3.13 -11.54 5.34
N ASP A 294 -2.77 -11.42 6.61
CA ASP A 294 -3.72 -11.17 7.68
C ASP A 294 -4.20 -9.72 7.72
N HIS A 295 -3.37 -8.77 7.30
CA HIS A 295 -3.66 -7.35 7.42
C HIS A 295 -4.12 -6.73 6.11
N ILE A 296 -5.31 -6.12 6.12
CA ILE A 296 -5.87 -5.36 4.98
C ILE A 296 -6.23 -3.96 5.45
N GLN A 297 -5.69 -2.96 4.75
CA GLN A 297 -5.88 -1.56 5.10
C GLN A 297 -7.15 -0.98 4.47
N SER A 298 -7.81 -0.05 5.20
CA SER A 298 -9.07 0.59 4.77
C SER A 298 -8.91 1.70 3.73
N SER A 299 -7.68 2.18 3.49
CA SER A 299 -7.35 3.21 2.48
C SER A 299 -8.16 4.51 2.61
N TRP A 300 -8.24 5.05 3.83
CA TRP A 300 -8.97 6.28 4.10
C TRP A 300 -8.50 7.49 3.29
N LEU A 301 -7.22 7.52 2.90
CA LEU A 301 -6.60 8.65 2.20
C LEU A 301 -7.34 9.01 0.89
N THR A 302 -7.69 8.01 0.09
CA THR A 302 -8.38 8.17 -1.20
C THR A 302 -9.91 8.01 -1.11
N ASN A 303 -10.41 7.37 -0.05
CA ASN A 303 -11.84 7.07 0.09
C ASN A 303 -12.56 7.92 1.14
N GLY A 304 -11.80 8.61 1.99
CA GLY A 304 -12.31 9.37 3.13
C GLY A 304 -12.63 8.49 4.34
N VAL A 305 -12.75 9.15 5.50
CA VAL A 305 -12.92 8.49 6.81
C VAL A 305 -14.21 7.67 6.87
N ALA A 306 -15.33 8.19 6.37
CA ALA A 306 -16.62 7.48 6.42
C ALA A 306 -16.60 6.17 5.62
N MET A 307 -15.96 6.15 4.45
CA MET A 307 -15.81 4.93 3.67
C MET A 307 -14.82 3.96 4.31
N ALA A 308 -13.77 4.47 4.95
CA ALA A 308 -12.85 3.63 5.73
C ALA A 308 -13.55 2.94 6.91
N GLN A 309 -14.46 3.64 7.61
CA GLN A 309 -15.30 3.05 8.66
C GLN A 309 -16.19 1.90 8.11
N LEU A 310 -16.82 2.10 6.94
CA LEU A 310 -17.59 1.04 6.28
C LEU A 310 -16.70 -0.14 5.85
N ALA A 311 -15.48 0.13 5.40
CA ALA A 311 -14.51 -0.90 5.04
C ALA A 311 -14.14 -1.79 6.24
N LEU A 312 -14.10 -1.26 7.47
CA LEU A 312 -13.90 -2.05 8.69
C LEU A 312 -14.99 -3.11 8.89
N LEU A 313 -16.22 -2.81 8.48
CA LEU A 313 -17.35 -3.74 8.51
C LEU A 313 -17.37 -4.71 7.30
N HIS A 314 -16.41 -4.58 6.38
CA HIS A 314 -16.26 -5.40 5.18
C HIS A 314 -14.93 -6.16 5.14
N GLY A 315 -14.23 -6.27 6.29
CA GLY A 315 -13.08 -7.16 6.45
C GLY A 315 -11.70 -6.50 6.53
N THR A 316 -11.59 -5.16 6.56
CA THR A 316 -10.32 -4.52 6.92
C THR A 316 -10.08 -4.53 8.43
N ASP A 317 -8.82 -4.54 8.82
CA ASP A 317 -8.36 -4.58 10.21
C ASP A 317 -7.34 -3.48 10.53
N ASP A 318 -6.91 -2.73 9.52
CA ASP A 318 -5.98 -1.62 9.68
C ASP A 318 -6.59 -0.34 9.10
N PHE A 319 -6.71 0.69 9.94
CA PHE A 319 -7.23 1.99 9.48
C PHE A 319 -6.20 2.72 8.61
N GLY A 320 -4.92 2.40 8.77
CA GLY A 320 -3.80 3.03 8.10
C GLY A 320 -3.01 3.97 8.99
N GLY A 321 -2.25 4.87 8.36
CA GLY A 321 -1.40 5.83 9.06
C GLY A 321 -2.05 7.20 9.26
N THR A 322 -1.42 8.02 10.12
CA THR A 322 -1.75 9.45 10.25
C THR A 322 -1.33 10.26 9.03
N LEU A 323 -0.34 9.77 8.28
CA LEU A 323 0.15 10.30 7.02
C LEU A 323 0.58 11.78 7.09
N TYR A 324 1.22 12.19 8.20
CA TYR A 324 1.77 13.55 8.29
C TYR A 324 2.73 13.84 7.12
N GLY A 325 2.58 14.99 6.47
CA GLY A 325 3.46 15.42 5.37
C GLY A 325 3.18 14.73 4.02
N GLU A 326 2.01 14.17 3.81
CA GLU A 326 1.59 13.56 2.53
C GLU A 326 1.48 14.63 1.43
N GLU A 327 2.19 14.43 0.30
CA GLU A 327 2.22 15.37 -0.83
C GLU A 327 1.68 14.75 -2.14
N VAL A 328 1.71 13.43 -2.29
CA VAL A 328 1.38 12.74 -3.56
C VAL A 328 -0.12 12.82 -3.87
N VAL A 329 -0.97 12.47 -2.93
CA VAL A 329 -2.43 12.60 -3.08
C VAL A 329 -2.85 14.05 -2.93
N THR A 330 -2.13 14.85 -2.12
CA THR A 330 -2.35 16.31 -2.01
C THR A 330 -2.22 16.98 -3.39
N ALA A 331 -1.31 16.54 -4.26
CA ALA A 331 -1.13 17.08 -5.60
C ALA A 331 -2.38 16.88 -6.51
N THR A 332 -3.25 15.94 -6.21
CA THR A 332 -4.55 15.77 -6.89
C THR A 332 -5.60 16.81 -6.46
N GLY A 333 -5.30 17.63 -5.45
CA GLY A 333 -6.25 18.60 -4.88
C GLY A 333 -7.16 18.03 -3.78
N ALA A 334 -6.83 16.86 -3.23
CA ALA A 334 -7.55 16.27 -2.11
C ALA A 334 -7.51 17.20 -0.87
N ARG A 335 -8.66 17.34 -0.18
CA ARG A 335 -8.81 18.33 0.90
C ARG A 335 -8.25 17.92 2.25
N SER A 336 -8.17 16.61 2.52
CA SER A 336 -7.71 16.07 3.82
C SER A 336 -6.84 14.85 3.59
N THR A 337 -5.55 15.03 3.71
CA THR A 337 -4.53 14.00 3.46
C THR A 337 -3.76 13.62 4.74
N THR A 338 -4.19 14.14 5.89
CA THR A 338 -3.60 13.85 7.20
C THR A 338 -4.70 13.72 8.26
N LEU A 339 -4.59 12.71 9.11
CA LEU A 339 -5.43 12.54 10.30
C LEU A 339 -4.55 12.57 11.56
N THR A 340 -5.11 13.11 12.65
CA THR A 340 -4.48 12.94 13.97
C THR A 340 -4.78 11.56 14.53
N GLN A 341 -3.97 11.10 15.49
CA GLN A 341 -4.24 9.87 16.23
C GLN A 341 -5.66 9.85 16.82
N ASP A 342 -6.09 10.95 17.43
CA ASP A 342 -7.40 11.04 18.08
C ASP A 342 -8.55 10.92 17.07
N MET A 343 -8.39 11.49 15.86
CA MET A 343 -9.39 11.34 14.79
C MET A 343 -9.51 9.89 14.34
N ILE A 344 -8.39 9.17 14.20
CA ILE A 344 -8.38 7.75 13.84
C ILE A 344 -9.02 6.91 14.95
N VAL A 345 -8.61 7.12 16.20
CA VAL A 345 -9.17 6.40 17.37
C VAL A 345 -10.68 6.61 17.46
N LYS A 346 -11.15 7.86 17.31
CA LYS A 346 -12.57 8.18 17.29
C LYS A 346 -13.31 7.44 16.16
N ALA A 347 -12.76 7.47 14.94
CA ALA A 347 -13.38 6.82 13.79
C ALA A 347 -13.52 5.30 13.98
N ILE A 348 -12.53 4.63 14.56
CA ILE A 348 -12.56 3.20 14.86
C ILE A 348 -13.61 2.89 15.94
N ARG A 349 -13.70 3.71 17.00
CA ARG A 349 -14.66 3.51 18.10
C ARG A 349 -16.10 3.74 17.68
N GLU A 350 -16.36 4.70 16.79
CA GLU A 350 -17.71 4.98 16.28
C GLU A 350 -18.35 3.75 15.59
N VAL A 351 -17.55 2.81 15.11
CA VAL A 351 -18.03 1.53 14.53
C VAL A 351 -18.01 0.38 15.54
N GLY A 352 -17.79 0.67 16.85
CA GLY A 352 -17.82 -0.33 17.92
C GLY A 352 -16.58 -1.20 18.03
N MET A 353 -15.44 -0.80 17.44
CA MET A 353 -14.20 -1.57 17.43
C MET A 353 -13.14 -1.00 18.38
N VAL A 354 -12.13 -1.81 18.71
CA VAL A 354 -11.05 -1.48 19.62
C VAL A 354 -9.85 -0.93 18.82
N ALA A 355 -9.53 0.36 19.05
CA ALA A 355 -8.38 1.00 18.39
C ALA A 355 -7.06 0.55 19.05
N VAL A 356 -6.10 0.13 18.22
CA VAL A 356 -4.78 -0.35 18.66
C VAL A 356 -3.68 0.35 17.86
N GLU A 357 -2.75 1.01 18.56
CA GLU A 357 -1.53 1.51 17.92
C GLU A 357 -0.60 0.32 17.63
N ARG A 358 -0.14 0.20 16.38
CA ARG A 358 0.80 -0.82 15.93
C ARG A 358 2.18 -0.27 15.59
N ASP A 359 3.15 -1.16 15.48
CA ASP A 359 4.44 -0.86 14.87
C ASP A 359 4.43 -1.07 13.34
N ASN A 360 5.62 -0.98 12.73
CA ASN A 360 5.85 -1.19 11.31
C ASN A 360 5.56 -2.62 10.83
N LEU A 361 5.67 -3.61 11.72
CA LEU A 361 5.49 -5.04 11.43
C LEU A 361 4.13 -5.57 11.89
N TYR A 362 3.18 -4.68 12.16
CA TYR A 362 1.83 -4.99 12.64
C TYR A 362 1.77 -5.60 14.06
N ASN A 363 2.86 -5.50 14.84
CA ASN A 363 2.78 -5.85 16.27
C ASN A 363 1.99 -4.80 17.03
N ASN A 364 1.09 -5.26 17.92
CA ASN A 364 0.30 -4.38 18.77
C ASN A 364 1.20 -3.73 19.82
N ILE A 365 1.27 -2.39 19.82
CA ILE A 365 2.04 -1.63 20.82
C ILE A 365 1.15 -1.25 21.99
N ARG A 366 -0.01 -0.65 21.71
CA ARG A 366 -0.88 -0.10 22.73
C ARG A 366 -2.34 -0.14 22.33
N VAL A 367 -3.18 -0.73 23.17
CA VAL A 367 -4.62 -0.55 23.11
C VAL A 367 -4.94 0.87 23.58
N MET A 368 -5.67 1.61 22.77
CA MET A 368 -6.06 2.96 23.14
C MET A 368 -7.13 2.90 24.22
N ALA A 369 -6.86 3.53 25.37
CA ALA A 369 -7.83 3.61 26.48
C ALA A 369 -9.07 4.42 26.06
N GLU A 370 -10.22 4.17 26.71
CA GLU A 370 -11.47 4.91 26.52
C GLU A 370 -11.33 6.40 26.85
#